data_74f9b59df080afdc17dee49323b646b4
#
_entry.id   74f9b59df080afdc17dee49323b646b4
#
_cell.length_a   1.000
_cell.length_b   1.000
_cell.length_c   1.000
_cell.angle_alpha   90.00
_cell.angle_beta   90.00
_cell.angle_gamma   90.00
#
_symmetry.space_group_name_H-M   'P 1'
#
loop_
_entity.id
_entity.type
_entity.pdbx_description
1 polymer ?
#
loop_
_entity_poly.entity_id
_entity_poly.type
_entity_poly.pdbx_seq_one_letter_code
_entity_poly.pdbx_strand_id
1 'polypeptide(L)'
;MLEAITATVPPLLHALDALGHIARHIHPPTFASLVEQMGEPDEPLRNAIGPFREAGWPEAMSGFKAQIEKAADEALMAHEEIRSATDDPQGIFAAYRAFRHNARALEALYPLTQMLPPVSRFFLEEDARQDHTLLEALATGAQGPHETGLMHARNDRGERGGFSLYVPETYDPAIPHPFIMALHGGSGHGREFIWSWLRSARSRGAILLSPTSRDATWSLAGPDVDSDSLKRMLAFVRERWNIDETRLLMTGMSDGGTFCYVSGMLADAPFTHLAPISASFHPLLVSFLEKERIEGLPIFITHGAKDWMFNVEMAQTAARTLKDAGADVTYREIADLSHTYPREVNSEIVDWLMR
;
A
#
# COMPACT_ATOMS: atom_id res chain seq x y z
N MET A 1 -15.51 18.81 -23.48
CA MET A 1 -14.49 17.80 -23.07
C MET A 1 -13.46 18.40 -22.09
N LEU A 2 -12.60 19.34 -22.48
CA LEU A 2 -11.57 19.89 -21.57
C LEU A 2 -12.19 20.48 -20.28
N GLU A 3 -13.26 21.25 -20.41
CA GLU A 3 -14.01 21.82 -19.29
C GLU A 3 -14.56 20.70 -18.37
N ALA A 4 -15.11 19.62 -18.95
CA ALA A 4 -15.58 18.46 -18.17
C ALA A 4 -14.44 17.78 -17.39
N ILE A 5 -13.25 17.61 -18.00
CA ILE A 5 -12.07 17.07 -17.34
C ILE A 5 -11.64 17.97 -16.18
N THR A 6 -11.51 19.27 -16.40
CA THR A 6 -11.07 20.23 -15.38
C THR A 6 -12.08 20.41 -14.25
N ALA A 7 -13.36 20.19 -14.50
CA ALA A 7 -14.40 20.23 -13.48
C ALA A 7 -14.50 18.93 -12.65
N THR A 8 -14.07 17.77 -13.20
CA THR A 8 -14.28 16.46 -12.55
C THR A 8 -13.03 15.93 -11.87
N VAL A 9 -11.84 16.10 -12.46
CA VAL A 9 -10.60 15.51 -11.91
C VAL A 9 -10.24 16.04 -10.53
N PRO A 10 -10.24 17.37 -10.26
CA PRO A 10 -9.91 17.85 -8.91
C PRO A 10 -10.87 17.35 -7.82
N PRO A 11 -12.22 17.38 -8.00
CA PRO A 11 -13.14 16.76 -7.04
C PRO A 11 -12.93 15.26 -6.83
N LEU A 12 -12.59 14.51 -7.89
CA LEU A 12 -12.27 13.08 -7.76
C LEU A 12 -11.02 12.85 -6.88
N LEU A 13 -9.94 13.59 -7.12
CA LEU A 13 -8.73 13.51 -6.32
C LEU A 13 -8.99 13.90 -4.87
N HIS A 14 -9.80 14.93 -4.63
CA HIS A 14 -10.20 15.37 -3.29
C HIS A 14 -11.01 14.27 -2.56
N ALA A 15 -12.00 13.67 -3.22
CA ALA A 15 -12.78 12.59 -2.65
C ALA A 15 -11.89 11.37 -2.27
N LEU A 16 -10.89 11.02 -3.10
CA LEU A 16 -9.94 9.94 -2.82
C LEU A 16 -8.98 10.29 -1.66
N ASP A 17 -8.52 11.53 -1.54
CA ASP A 17 -7.70 11.96 -0.39
C ASP A 17 -8.51 11.93 0.91
N ALA A 18 -9.80 12.33 0.86
CA ALA A 18 -10.70 12.22 2.01
C ALA A 18 -10.90 10.76 2.48
N LEU A 19 -11.05 9.80 1.54
CA LEU A 19 -11.07 8.37 1.88
C LEU A 19 -9.77 7.93 2.55
N GLY A 20 -8.63 8.42 2.07
CA GLY A 20 -7.33 8.18 2.67
C GLY A 20 -7.23 8.70 4.11
N HIS A 21 -7.79 9.89 4.36
CA HIS A 21 -7.86 10.48 5.69
C HIS A 21 -8.75 9.66 6.64
N ILE A 22 -9.94 9.24 6.20
CA ILE A 22 -10.81 8.38 6.99
C ILE A 22 -10.10 7.07 7.32
N ALA A 23 -9.49 6.41 6.32
CA ALA A 23 -8.77 5.14 6.51
C ALA A 23 -7.65 5.24 7.55
N ARG A 24 -6.93 6.38 7.60
CA ARG A 24 -5.86 6.63 8.58
C ARG A 24 -6.37 6.83 10.00
N HIS A 25 -7.53 7.50 10.16
CA HIS A 25 -8.03 7.93 11.46
C HIS A 25 -9.18 7.10 12.01
N ILE A 26 -9.63 6.08 11.26
CA ILE A 26 -10.73 5.22 11.70
C ILE A 26 -10.38 4.50 13.02
N HIS A 27 -11.25 4.70 14.03
CA HIS A 27 -11.12 4.10 15.35
C HIS A 27 -12.53 3.78 15.89
N PRO A 28 -12.81 2.54 16.34
CA PRO A 28 -14.17 2.13 16.67
C PRO A 28 -14.95 3.11 17.57
N PRO A 29 -14.39 3.62 18.69
CA PRO A 29 -15.10 4.54 19.57
C PRO A 29 -15.45 5.90 18.96
N THR A 30 -14.72 6.35 17.93
CA THR A 30 -14.86 7.70 17.33
C THR A 30 -15.24 7.66 15.85
N PHE A 31 -15.57 6.48 15.31
CA PHE A 31 -15.81 6.31 13.88
C PHE A 31 -16.98 7.18 13.38
N ALA A 32 -18.13 7.16 14.04
CA ALA A 32 -19.28 7.97 13.63
C ALA A 32 -18.95 9.48 13.67
N SER A 33 -18.27 9.93 14.72
CA SER A 33 -17.84 11.33 14.85
C SER A 33 -16.81 11.73 13.78
N LEU A 34 -15.91 10.83 13.39
CA LEU A 34 -14.97 11.07 12.30
C LEU A 34 -15.71 11.29 10.97
N VAL A 35 -16.69 10.43 10.65
CA VAL A 35 -17.47 10.56 9.41
C VAL A 35 -18.32 11.83 9.41
N GLU A 36 -18.95 12.18 10.54
CA GLU A 36 -19.70 13.41 10.70
C GLU A 36 -18.83 14.66 10.49
N GLN A 37 -17.62 14.70 11.07
CA GLN A 37 -16.66 15.80 10.91
C GLN A 37 -16.16 15.94 9.47
N MET A 38 -16.02 14.86 8.74
CA MET A 38 -15.62 14.88 7.32
C MET A 38 -16.72 15.46 6.41
N GLY A 39 -17.98 15.39 6.82
CA GLY A 39 -19.10 15.88 6.01
C GLY A 39 -19.23 15.11 4.69
N GLU A 40 -19.47 15.85 3.60
CA GLU A 40 -19.66 15.28 2.25
C GLU A 40 -18.55 15.72 1.26
N PRO A 41 -17.30 15.24 1.43
CA PRO A 41 -16.20 15.62 0.54
C PRO A 41 -16.35 15.08 -0.89
N ASP A 42 -17.26 14.14 -1.11
CA ASP A 42 -17.65 13.58 -2.41
C ASP A 42 -18.78 14.36 -3.11
N GLU A 43 -19.41 15.34 -2.47
CA GLU A 43 -20.50 16.13 -3.09
C GLU A 43 -20.06 16.85 -4.37
N PRO A 44 -18.90 17.53 -4.43
CA PRO A 44 -18.44 18.16 -5.67
C PRO A 44 -18.22 17.15 -6.81
N LEU A 45 -17.75 15.93 -6.50
CA LEU A 45 -17.61 14.88 -7.50
C LEU A 45 -18.97 14.37 -7.99
N ARG A 46 -19.92 14.17 -7.09
CA ARG A 46 -21.29 13.75 -7.39
C ARG A 46 -21.98 14.73 -8.34
N ASN A 47 -21.73 16.02 -8.14
CA ASN A 47 -22.27 17.09 -9.00
C ASN A 47 -21.56 17.18 -10.36
N ALA A 48 -20.25 16.85 -10.44
CA ALA A 48 -19.46 16.97 -11.66
C ALA A 48 -19.59 15.76 -12.61
N ILE A 49 -19.84 14.56 -12.09
CA ILE A 49 -19.77 13.33 -12.91
C ILE A 49 -20.93 13.21 -13.93
N GLY A 50 -22.11 13.73 -13.63
CA GLY A 50 -23.22 13.75 -14.58
C GLY A 50 -22.90 14.55 -15.85
N PRO A 51 -22.54 15.83 -15.74
CA PRO A 51 -22.08 16.64 -16.88
C PRO A 51 -20.87 16.04 -17.61
N PHE A 52 -19.95 15.39 -16.91
CA PHE A 52 -18.81 14.68 -17.52
C PHE A 52 -19.27 13.55 -18.44
N ARG A 53 -20.25 12.74 -18.03
CA ARG A 53 -20.82 11.64 -18.81
C ARG A 53 -21.53 12.10 -20.07
N GLU A 54 -22.24 13.23 -19.97
CA GLU A 54 -23.05 13.83 -21.05
C GLU A 54 -22.21 14.63 -22.04
N ALA A 55 -20.96 14.98 -21.70
CA ALA A 55 -20.09 15.74 -22.59
C ALA A 55 -19.84 14.99 -23.90
N GLY A 56 -19.64 15.70 -24.98
CA GLY A 56 -19.28 15.11 -26.28
C GLY A 56 -17.86 14.58 -26.26
N TRP A 57 -17.70 13.25 -26.30
CA TRP A 57 -16.41 12.56 -26.28
C TRP A 57 -16.06 11.99 -27.66
N PRO A 58 -14.86 12.28 -28.19
CA PRO A 58 -14.37 11.57 -29.37
C PRO A 58 -14.20 10.07 -29.06
N GLU A 59 -14.41 9.22 -30.04
CA GLU A 59 -14.26 7.75 -29.89
C GLU A 59 -12.86 7.36 -29.39
N ALA A 60 -11.81 8.05 -29.86
CA ALA A 60 -10.43 7.83 -29.41
C ALA A 60 -10.22 8.11 -27.91
N MET A 61 -11.14 8.82 -27.25
CA MET A 61 -11.09 9.12 -25.81
C MET A 61 -12.01 8.23 -24.97
N SER A 62 -12.65 7.23 -25.56
CA SER A 62 -13.60 6.35 -24.88
C SER A 62 -12.95 5.60 -23.68
N GLY A 63 -11.73 5.12 -23.85
CA GLY A 63 -10.97 4.48 -22.77
C GLY A 63 -10.63 5.43 -21.63
N PHE A 64 -10.20 6.65 -21.95
CA PHE A 64 -9.97 7.70 -20.96
C PHE A 64 -11.25 8.03 -20.16
N LYS A 65 -12.36 8.24 -20.87
CA LYS A 65 -13.67 8.49 -20.26
C LYS A 65 -14.06 7.37 -19.30
N ALA A 66 -13.99 6.13 -19.76
CA ALA A 66 -14.34 4.96 -18.96
C ALA A 66 -13.51 4.84 -17.66
N GLN A 67 -12.22 5.18 -17.69
CA GLN A 67 -11.37 5.16 -16.51
C GLN A 67 -11.77 6.22 -15.48
N ILE A 68 -12.08 7.45 -15.91
CA ILE A 68 -12.57 8.52 -15.00
C ILE A 68 -13.92 8.13 -14.41
N GLU A 69 -14.87 7.64 -15.23
CA GLU A 69 -16.19 7.20 -14.77
C GLU A 69 -16.06 6.09 -13.72
N LYS A 70 -15.27 5.06 -14.01
CA LYS A 70 -15.02 3.96 -13.08
C LYS A 70 -14.40 4.45 -11.77
N ALA A 71 -13.38 5.31 -11.84
CA ALA A 71 -12.75 5.85 -10.65
C ALA A 71 -13.74 6.68 -9.80
N ALA A 72 -14.59 7.48 -10.43
CA ALA A 72 -15.61 8.29 -9.77
C ALA A 72 -16.69 7.41 -9.13
N ASP A 73 -17.21 6.40 -9.84
CA ASP A 73 -18.23 5.50 -9.31
C ASP A 73 -17.72 4.73 -8.08
N GLU A 74 -16.51 4.19 -8.15
CA GLU A 74 -15.90 3.49 -7.02
C GLU A 74 -15.62 4.44 -5.84
N ALA A 75 -15.16 5.68 -6.07
CA ALA A 75 -14.96 6.67 -5.01
C ALA A 75 -16.29 7.04 -4.33
N LEU A 76 -17.35 7.31 -5.09
CA LEU A 76 -18.68 7.63 -4.57
C LEU A 76 -19.27 6.47 -3.77
N MET A 77 -19.11 5.23 -4.26
CA MET A 77 -19.56 4.01 -3.57
C MET A 77 -18.84 3.83 -2.24
N ALA A 78 -17.52 4.07 -2.18
CA ALA A 78 -16.76 4.02 -0.93
C ALA A 78 -17.31 5.00 0.11
N HIS A 79 -17.59 6.24 -0.28
CA HIS A 79 -18.13 7.27 0.62
C HIS A 79 -19.53 6.90 1.13
N GLU A 80 -20.39 6.38 0.25
CA GLU A 80 -21.74 5.95 0.61
C GLU A 80 -21.72 4.77 1.59
N GLU A 81 -20.92 3.74 1.32
CA GLU A 81 -20.79 2.58 2.21
C GLU A 81 -20.19 2.97 3.57
N ILE A 82 -19.21 3.90 3.61
CA ILE A 82 -18.63 4.40 4.87
C ILE A 82 -19.69 5.16 5.69
N ARG A 83 -20.48 6.02 5.07
CA ARG A 83 -21.58 6.71 5.77
C ARG A 83 -22.62 5.72 6.30
N SER A 84 -23.03 4.78 5.48
CA SER A 84 -24.00 3.75 5.88
C SER A 84 -23.49 2.86 7.02
N ALA A 85 -22.17 2.67 7.11
CA ALA A 85 -21.56 1.87 8.15
C ALA A 85 -21.64 2.52 9.55
N THR A 86 -21.88 3.81 9.67
CA THR A 86 -22.01 4.49 10.99
C THR A 86 -23.25 4.06 11.76
N ASP A 87 -24.27 3.56 11.09
CA ASP A 87 -25.53 3.12 11.68
C ASP A 87 -25.50 1.63 12.13
N ASP A 88 -24.43 0.89 11.78
CA ASP A 88 -24.27 -0.53 12.10
C ASP A 88 -23.38 -0.71 13.35
N PRO A 89 -23.81 -1.49 14.39
CA PRO A 89 -22.96 -1.84 15.51
C PRO A 89 -21.62 -2.52 15.14
N GLN A 90 -21.57 -3.19 13.99
CA GLN A 90 -20.36 -3.78 13.41
C GLN A 90 -19.78 -2.94 12.26
N GLY A 91 -20.17 -1.68 12.16
CA GLY A 91 -19.88 -0.79 11.04
C GLY A 91 -18.42 -0.58 10.75
N ILE A 92 -17.54 -0.71 11.77
CA ILE A 92 -16.09 -0.63 11.56
C ILE A 92 -15.59 -1.66 10.55
N PHE A 93 -16.09 -2.89 10.56
CA PHE A 93 -15.72 -3.92 9.59
C PHE A 93 -16.35 -3.66 8.20
N ALA A 94 -17.54 -3.05 8.17
CA ALA A 94 -18.15 -2.59 6.91
C ALA A 94 -17.30 -1.47 6.29
N ALA A 95 -16.86 -0.50 7.07
CA ALA A 95 -15.97 0.57 6.63
C ALA A 95 -14.63 0.02 6.10
N TYR A 96 -14.01 -0.96 6.77
CA TYR A 96 -12.80 -1.61 6.24
C TYR A 96 -13.06 -2.28 4.88
N ARG A 97 -14.23 -2.88 4.68
CA ARG A 97 -14.60 -3.45 3.36
C ARG A 97 -14.82 -2.37 2.30
N ALA A 98 -15.40 -1.23 2.67
CA ALA A 98 -15.63 -0.12 1.76
C ALA A 98 -14.34 0.45 1.16
N PHE A 99 -13.21 0.38 1.87
CA PHE A 99 -11.90 0.82 1.31
C PHE A 99 -11.41 -0.01 0.12
N ARG A 100 -12.01 -1.18 -0.18
CA ARG A 100 -11.76 -1.89 -1.45
C ARG A 100 -12.18 -1.06 -2.66
N HIS A 101 -13.24 -0.25 -2.52
CA HIS A 101 -13.67 0.68 -3.56
C HIS A 101 -12.63 1.77 -3.80
N ASN A 102 -11.98 2.29 -2.74
CA ASN A 102 -10.86 3.23 -2.90
C ASN A 102 -9.72 2.60 -3.71
N ALA A 103 -9.32 1.37 -3.40
CA ALA A 103 -8.28 0.67 -4.17
C ALA A 103 -8.66 0.48 -5.65
N ARG A 104 -9.94 0.19 -5.96
CA ARG A 104 -10.45 0.07 -7.33
C ARG A 104 -10.49 1.41 -8.06
N ALA A 105 -10.83 2.48 -7.36
CA ALA A 105 -10.78 3.83 -7.91
C ALA A 105 -9.35 4.23 -8.28
N LEU A 106 -8.38 3.96 -7.39
CA LEU A 106 -6.95 4.20 -7.65
C LEU A 106 -6.44 3.38 -8.84
N GLU A 107 -6.84 2.11 -8.94
CA GLU A 107 -6.48 1.25 -10.07
C GLU A 107 -7.04 1.76 -11.41
N ALA A 108 -8.27 2.27 -11.41
CA ALA A 108 -8.86 2.88 -12.60
C ALA A 108 -8.18 4.20 -12.97
N LEU A 109 -7.76 4.99 -11.98
CA LEU A 109 -7.17 6.30 -12.19
C LEU A 109 -5.69 6.24 -12.61
N TYR A 110 -4.92 5.23 -12.13
CA TYR A 110 -3.47 5.14 -12.34
C TYR A 110 -3.04 5.19 -13.81
N PRO A 111 -3.69 4.52 -14.79
CA PRO A 111 -3.31 4.59 -16.20
C PRO A 111 -3.33 6.02 -16.78
N LEU A 112 -4.05 6.95 -16.14
CA LEU A 112 -4.15 8.34 -16.57
C LEU A 112 -2.99 9.23 -16.10
N THR A 113 -2.06 8.69 -15.33
CA THR A 113 -0.86 9.41 -14.85
C THR A 113 -0.02 9.98 -15.99
N GLN A 114 0.04 9.28 -17.12
CA GLN A 114 0.77 9.72 -18.30
C GLN A 114 0.06 10.83 -19.09
N MET A 115 -1.25 10.99 -18.89
CA MET A 115 -2.07 11.94 -19.65
C MET A 115 -2.43 13.19 -18.83
N LEU A 116 -2.51 13.05 -17.51
CA LEU A 116 -3.00 14.09 -16.60
C LEU A 116 -1.95 14.41 -15.51
N PRO A 117 -1.21 15.52 -15.63
CA PRO A 117 -0.24 15.94 -14.61
C PRO A 117 -0.80 16.01 -13.18
N PRO A 118 -2.06 16.47 -12.92
CA PRO A 118 -2.62 16.41 -11.57
C PRO A 118 -2.75 14.99 -11.03
N VAL A 119 -3.12 14.01 -11.87
CA VAL A 119 -3.21 12.60 -11.51
C VAL A 119 -1.81 12.02 -11.28
N SER A 120 -0.83 12.37 -12.11
CA SER A 120 0.55 11.95 -11.90
C SER A 120 1.08 12.39 -10.54
N ARG A 121 0.88 13.66 -10.17
CA ARG A 121 1.27 14.20 -8.86
C ARG A 121 0.52 13.57 -7.69
N PHE A 122 -0.74 13.22 -7.88
CA PHE A 122 -1.55 12.54 -6.86
C PHE A 122 -0.93 11.21 -6.41
N PHE A 123 -0.29 10.49 -7.34
CA PHE A 123 0.44 9.24 -7.05
C PHE A 123 1.90 9.46 -6.64
N LEU A 124 2.24 10.60 -6.08
CA LEU A 124 3.53 10.89 -5.46
C LEU A 124 3.36 11.27 -3.98
N GLU A 125 4.40 11.05 -3.20
CA GLU A 125 4.53 11.62 -1.85
C GLU A 125 4.55 13.15 -1.95
N GLU A 126 4.15 13.83 -0.88
CA GLU A 126 3.95 15.28 -0.90
C GLU A 126 5.22 16.05 -1.24
N ASP A 127 6.35 15.63 -0.69
CA ASP A 127 7.68 16.21 -0.94
C ASP A 127 8.13 16.03 -2.40
N ALA A 128 7.76 14.93 -3.04
CA ALA A 128 8.11 14.62 -4.43
C ALA A 128 7.22 15.32 -5.47
N ARG A 129 6.05 15.86 -5.07
CA ARG A 129 5.10 16.51 -6.00
C ARG A 129 5.64 17.77 -6.68
N GLN A 130 6.71 18.36 -6.15
CA GLN A 130 7.35 19.57 -6.68
C GLN A 130 8.76 19.29 -7.21
N ASP A 131 9.20 18.05 -7.21
CA ASP A 131 10.49 17.66 -7.82
C ASP A 131 10.38 17.67 -9.35
N HIS A 132 10.88 18.76 -9.95
CA HIS A 132 10.82 18.96 -11.39
C HIS A 132 11.57 17.86 -12.16
N THR A 133 12.71 17.40 -11.64
CA THR A 133 13.50 16.34 -12.28
C THR A 133 12.71 15.02 -12.33
N LEU A 134 12.10 14.64 -11.22
CA LEU A 134 11.25 13.46 -11.17
C LEU A 134 10.03 13.59 -12.08
N LEU A 135 9.37 14.76 -12.08
CA LEU A 135 8.18 14.99 -12.91
C LEU A 135 8.51 14.95 -14.41
N GLU A 136 9.64 15.48 -14.83
CA GLU A 136 10.11 15.40 -16.23
C GLU A 136 10.48 13.96 -16.61
N ALA A 137 11.15 13.24 -15.74
CA ALA A 137 11.47 11.82 -15.95
C ALA A 137 10.21 10.96 -16.07
N LEU A 138 9.21 11.16 -15.19
CA LEU A 138 7.92 10.47 -15.24
C LEU A 138 7.12 10.81 -16.49
N ALA A 139 7.20 12.04 -17.00
CA ALA A 139 6.53 12.45 -18.23
C ALA A 139 7.18 11.86 -19.48
N THR A 140 8.50 11.63 -19.43
CA THR A 140 9.27 11.00 -20.52
C THR A 140 9.06 9.50 -20.55
N GLY A 141 8.90 8.88 -19.37
CA GLY A 141 8.77 7.43 -19.19
C GLY A 141 10.06 6.66 -19.40
N ALA A 142 10.02 5.35 -19.12
CA ALA A 142 11.16 4.47 -19.35
C ALA A 142 11.50 4.34 -20.84
N GLN A 143 12.79 4.38 -21.12
CA GLN A 143 13.31 4.08 -22.45
C GLN A 143 13.82 2.64 -22.48
N GLY A 144 13.26 1.82 -23.35
CA GLY A 144 13.74 0.46 -23.54
C GLY A 144 12.64 -0.61 -23.54
N PRO A 145 13.02 -1.89 -23.67
CA PRO A 145 12.09 -3.00 -23.83
C PRO A 145 11.51 -3.51 -22.47
N HIS A 146 11.85 -2.88 -21.34
CA HIS A 146 11.43 -3.35 -20.02
C HIS A 146 9.98 -2.94 -19.72
N GLU A 147 9.22 -3.87 -19.18
CA GLU A 147 7.87 -3.59 -18.69
C GLU A 147 7.98 -2.73 -17.41
N THR A 148 7.23 -1.62 -17.38
CA THR A 148 7.17 -0.65 -16.26
C THR A 148 5.73 -0.32 -15.92
N GLY A 149 5.53 0.37 -14.79
CA GLY A 149 4.22 0.67 -14.27
C GLY A 149 3.61 -0.48 -13.48
N LEU A 150 2.29 -0.51 -13.38
CA LEU A 150 1.55 -1.49 -12.60
C LEU A 150 1.17 -2.72 -13.43
N MET A 151 1.52 -3.89 -12.93
CA MET A 151 1.27 -5.20 -13.55
C MET A 151 0.65 -6.16 -12.55
N HIS A 152 -0.07 -7.19 -13.03
CA HIS A 152 -0.68 -8.22 -12.20
C HIS A 152 -0.36 -9.60 -12.75
N ALA A 153 0.03 -10.54 -11.88
CA ALA A 153 0.32 -11.92 -12.24
C ALA A 153 -0.55 -12.87 -11.42
N ARG A 154 -1.56 -13.48 -12.05
CA ARG A 154 -2.54 -14.36 -11.41
C ARG A 154 -3.10 -13.75 -10.11
N ASN A 155 -3.46 -12.48 -10.18
CA ASN A 155 -3.86 -11.69 -9.02
C ASN A 155 -5.19 -10.95 -9.28
N ASP A 156 -6.11 -11.58 -10.03
CA ASP A 156 -7.45 -11.06 -10.19
C ASP A 156 -8.23 -11.15 -8.88
N ARG A 157 -9.22 -10.26 -8.72
CA ARG A 157 -10.04 -10.23 -7.50
C ARG A 157 -10.76 -11.57 -7.34
N GLY A 158 -10.52 -12.24 -6.20
CA GLY A 158 -10.99 -13.58 -5.94
C GLY A 158 -9.96 -14.68 -6.20
N GLU A 159 -8.86 -14.42 -6.89
CA GLU A 159 -7.72 -15.32 -7.02
C GLU A 159 -6.73 -15.12 -5.88
N ARG A 160 -6.05 -16.19 -5.47
CA ARG A 160 -5.05 -16.12 -4.40
C ARG A 160 -3.73 -16.76 -4.84
N GLY A 161 -2.64 -16.38 -4.15
CA GLY A 161 -1.30 -16.89 -4.44
C GLY A 161 -0.60 -16.22 -5.64
N GLY A 162 -1.22 -15.18 -6.23
CA GLY A 162 -0.60 -14.30 -7.22
C GLY A 162 0.00 -13.04 -6.61
N PHE A 163 0.37 -12.06 -7.43
CA PHE A 163 0.92 -10.77 -6.96
C PHE A 163 0.62 -9.62 -7.91
N SER A 164 0.64 -8.41 -7.36
CA SER A 164 0.71 -7.17 -8.11
C SER A 164 2.13 -6.60 -8.01
N LEU A 165 2.64 -6.09 -9.10
CA LEU A 165 4.00 -5.56 -9.22
C LEU A 165 3.95 -4.16 -9.81
N TYR A 166 4.68 -3.24 -9.20
CA TYR A 166 4.98 -1.93 -9.76
C TYR A 166 6.48 -1.83 -10.03
N VAL A 167 6.82 -1.44 -11.24
CA VAL A 167 8.18 -1.08 -11.65
C VAL A 167 8.17 0.39 -12.02
N PRO A 168 9.10 1.20 -11.50
CA PRO A 168 9.11 2.64 -11.77
C PRO A 168 9.05 2.94 -13.27
N GLU A 169 8.24 3.93 -13.67
CA GLU A 169 8.17 4.39 -15.06
C GLU A 169 9.51 5.01 -15.52
N THR A 170 10.38 5.31 -14.56
CA THR A 170 11.75 5.83 -14.77
C THR A 170 12.81 4.75 -14.64
N TYR A 171 12.43 3.46 -14.69
CA TYR A 171 13.35 2.33 -14.54
C TYR A 171 14.54 2.41 -15.50
N ASP A 172 15.74 2.26 -14.96
CA ASP A 172 17.01 2.14 -15.70
C ASP A 172 17.68 0.80 -15.36
N PRO A 173 17.87 -0.11 -16.33
CA PRO A 173 18.52 -1.41 -16.08
C PRO A 173 19.99 -1.29 -15.64
N ALA A 174 20.64 -0.13 -15.85
CA ALA A 174 22.02 0.11 -15.41
C ALA A 174 22.11 0.43 -13.91
N ILE A 175 21.00 0.78 -13.26
CA ILE A 175 20.94 1.19 -11.85
C ILE A 175 20.21 0.13 -11.03
N PRO A 176 20.80 -0.38 -9.94
CA PRO A 176 20.06 -1.29 -9.05
C PRO A 176 18.98 -0.53 -8.26
N HIS A 177 17.74 -1.03 -8.29
CA HIS A 177 16.58 -0.41 -7.64
C HIS A 177 16.29 -1.06 -6.30
N PRO A 178 15.93 -0.32 -5.23
CA PRO A 178 15.44 -0.88 -3.99
C PRO A 178 14.19 -1.73 -4.25
N PHE A 179 14.03 -2.81 -3.50
CA PHE A 179 12.89 -3.71 -3.63
C PHE A 179 12.06 -3.71 -2.36
N ILE A 180 10.75 -3.58 -2.50
CA ILE A 180 9.77 -3.60 -1.41
C ILE A 180 8.77 -4.72 -1.66
N MET A 181 8.66 -5.67 -0.73
CA MET A 181 7.61 -6.68 -0.70
C MET A 181 6.60 -6.31 0.39
N ALA A 182 5.39 -5.93 -0.01
CA ALA A 182 4.35 -5.40 0.88
C ALA A 182 3.21 -6.40 1.08
N LEU A 183 3.04 -6.91 2.30
CA LEU A 183 2.11 -7.97 2.68
C LEU A 183 0.82 -7.40 3.27
N HIS A 184 -0.33 -7.81 2.72
CA HIS A 184 -1.66 -7.39 3.20
C HIS A 184 -2.01 -7.99 4.58
N GLY A 185 -2.97 -7.38 5.26
CA GLY A 185 -3.58 -7.91 6.49
C GLY A 185 -4.50 -9.10 6.26
N GLY A 186 -5.07 -9.65 7.33
CA GLY A 186 -6.02 -10.76 7.28
C GLY A 186 -7.18 -10.50 6.34
N SER A 187 -7.58 -11.48 5.55
CA SER A 187 -8.60 -11.41 4.50
C SER A 187 -8.35 -10.35 3.42
N GLY A 188 -7.14 -9.75 3.38
CA GLY A 188 -6.76 -8.78 2.38
C GLY A 188 -6.33 -9.40 1.05
N HIS A 189 -5.88 -8.53 0.14
CA HIS A 189 -5.45 -8.91 -1.21
C HIS A 189 -4.32 -8.00 -1.69
N GLY A 190 -3.29 -8.56 -2.32
CA GLY A 190 -2.13 -7.78 -2.79
C GLY A 190 -2.49 -6.71 -3.82
N ARG A 191 -3.50 -6.98 -4.67
CA ARG A 191 -4.01 -6.02 -5.66
C ARG A 191 -4.62 -4.75 -5.03
N GLU A 192 -5.12 -4.88 -3.78
CA GLU A 192 -5.63 -3.76 -3.01
C GLU A 192 -4.53 -3.12 -2.15
N PHE A 193 -3.68 -3.93 -1.56
CA PHE A 193 -2.66 -3.46 -0.63
C PHE A 193 -1.49 -2.72 -1.29
N ILE A 194 -1.20 -2.98 -2.57
CA ILE A 194 -0.15 -2.28 -3.33
C ILE A 194 -0.32 -0.76 -3.29
N TRP A 195 -1.56 -0.27 -3.23
CA TRP A 195 -1.89 1.16 -3.18
C TRP A 195 -1.46 1.84 -1.87
N SER A 196 -1.20 1.07 -0.82
CA SER A 196 -0.65 1.60 0.43
C SER A 196 0.81 2.05 0.26
N TRP A 197 1.56 1.46 -0.69
CA TRP A 197 2.97 1.70 -0.91
C TRP A 197 3.31 2.38 -2.23
N LEU A 198 2.37 2.42 -3.20
CA LEU A 198 2.67 2.87 -4.57
C LEU A 198 3.24 4.29 -4.61
N ARG A 199 2.68 5.23 -3.83
CA ARG A 199 3.17 6.62 -3.80
C ARG A 199 4.65 6.68 -3.38
N SER A 200 5.01 5.95 -2.34
CA SER A 200 6.38 5.92 -1.81
C SER A 200 7.34 5.25 -2.79
N ALA A 201 6.96 4.09 -3.35
CA ALA A 201 7.75 3.39 -4.34
C ALA A 201 7.98 4.25 -5.59
N ARG A 202 6.93 4.92 -6.09
CA ARG A 202 7.00 5.80 -7.26
C ARG A 202 7.85 7.04 -7.04
N SER A 203 7.79 7.62 -5.84
CA SER A 203 8.57 8.80 -5.47
C SER A 203 10.06 8.52 -5.26
N ARG A 204 10.41 7.30 -4.88
CA ARG A 204 11.79 6.90 -4.54
C ARG A 204 12.41 5.92 -5.54
N GLY A 205 11.73 5.64 -6.66
CA GLY A 205 12.25 4.74 -7.70
C GLY A 205 12.41 3.29 -7.25
N ALA A 206 11.61 2.82 -6.28
CA ALA A 206 11.65 1.46 -5.79
C ALA A 206 10.74 0.52 -6.61
N ILE A 207 11.17 -0.73 -6.80
CA ILE A 207 10.31 -1.80 -7.32
C ILE A 207 9.47 -2.32 -6.16
N LEU A 208 8.14 -2.37 -6.34
CA LEU A 208 7.18 -2.76 -5.32
C LEU A 208 6.40 -3.99 -5.75
N LEU A 209 6.43 -5.04 -4.95
CA LEU A 209 5.63 -6.24 -5.13
C LEU A 209 4.66 -6.41 -3.96
N SER A 210 3.38 -6.58 -4.24
CA SER A 210 2.38 -6.92 -3.22
C SER A 210 1.75 -8.27 -3.56
N PRO A 211 2.16 -9.34 -2.86
CA PRO A 211 1.64 -10.68 -3.07
C PRO A 211 0.28 -10.84 -2.40
N THR A 212 -0.50 -11.82 -2.88
CA THR A 212 -1.70 -12.30 -2.20
C THR A 212 -1.41 -13.65 -1.55
N SER A 213 -1.69 -13.78 -0.26
CA SER A 213 -1.54 -15.05 0.48
C SER A 213 -2.33 -16.17 -0.20
N ARG A 214 -1.91 -17.43 -0.02
CA ARG A 214 -2.60 -18.58 -0.63
C ARG A 214 -3.97 -18.84 -0.03
N ASP A 215 -4.10 -18.61 1.28
CA ASP A 215 -5.35 -18.73 2.02
C ASP A 215 -5.91 -17.33 2.41
N ALA A 216 -6.94 -17.28 3.22
CA ALA A 216 -7.56 -16.03 3.67
C ALA A 216 -6.55 -15.10 4.37
N THR A 217 -5.51 -15.66 4.97
CA THR A 217 -4.36 -14.92 5.52
C THR A 217 -3.07 -15.71 5.29
N TRP A 218 -1.95 -15.19 5.78
CA TRP A 218 -0.62 -15.78 5.68
C TRP A 218 -0.49 -17.03 6.56
N SER A 219 0.51 -17.86 6.28
CA SER A 219 0.81 -19.09 7.02
C SER A 219 1.33 -18.79 8.44
N LEU A 220 0.46 -18.24 9.30
CA LEU A 220 0.79 -17.89 10.70
C LEU A 220 0.69 -19.09 11.63
N ALA A 221 0.01 -20.16 11.20
CA ALA A 221 -0.15 -21.41 11.92
C ALA A 221 -0.22 -22.58 10.94
N GLY A 222 0.28 -23.75 11.34
CA GLY A 222 0.31 -24.94 10.49
C GLY A 222 1.46 -24.94 9.48
N PRO A 223 1.35 -25.69 8.36
CA PRO A 223 2.40 -25.73 7.34
C PRO A 223 2.58 -24.38 6.64
N ASP A 224 3.83 -23.95 6.50
CA ASP A 224 4.16 -22.73 5.76
C ASP A 224 4.14 -22.99 4.25
N VAL A 225 3.13 -22.46 3.58
CA VAL A 225 2.97 -22.53 2.12
C VAL A 225 3.28 -21.20 1.43
N ASP A 226 3.44 -20.12 2.19
CA ASP A 226 3.62 -18.77 1.66
C ASP A 226 5.10 -18.37 1.52
N SER A 227 5.98 -18.69 2.48
CA SER A 227 7.40 -18.26 2.44
C SER A 227 8.09 -18.66 1.15
N ASP A 228 7.94 -19.91 0.71
CA ASP A 228 8.51 -20.36 -0.57
C ASP A 228 7.88 -19.67 -1.78
N SER A 229 6.61 -19.30 -1.68
CA SER A 229 5.95 -18.49 -2.73
C SER A 229 6.58 -17.10 -2.83
N LEU A 230 6.83 -16.43 -1.70
CA LEU A 230 7.48 -15.11 -1.66
C LEU A 230 8.89 -15.16 -2.26
N LYS A 231 9.68 -16.20 -1.93
CA LYS A 231 11.02 -16.41 -2.51
C LYS A 231 10.97 -16.57 -4.03
N ARG A 232 9.99 -17.35 -4.56
CA ARG A 232 9.79 -17.50 -6.01
C ARG A 232 9.37 -16.21 -6.70
N MET A 233 8.52 -15.41 -6.06
CA MET A 233 8.11 -14.11 -6.59
C MET A 233 9.29 -13.13 -6.65
N LEU A 234 10.14 -13.11 -5.63
CA LEU A 234 11.38 -12.32 -5.66
C LEU A 234 12.34 -12.80 -6.75
N ALA A 235 12.51 -14.12 -6.92
CA ALA A 235 13.32 -14.69 -7.99
C ALA A 235 12.81 -14.27 -9.38
N PHE A 236 11.49 -14.27 -9.59
CA PHE A 236 10.86 -13.78 -10.82
C PHE A 236 11.22 -12.31 -11.11
N VAL A 237 11.27 -11.44 -10.08
CA VAL A 237 11.66 -10.03 -10.23
C VAL A 237 13.15 -9.92 -10.59
N ARG A 238 14.02 -10.65 -9.87
CA ARG A 238 15.47 -10.69 -10.10
C ARG A 238 15.86 -11.08 -11.55
N GLU A 239 15.09 -11.96 -12.15
CA GLU A 239 15.33 -12.42 -13.53
C GLU A 239 15.05 -11.31 -14.59
N ARG A 240 14.26 -10.29 -14.25
CA ARG A 240 13.71 -9.32 -15.21
C ARG A 240 14.14 -7.90 -14.97
N TRP A 241 14.40 -7.54 -13.73
CA TRP A 241 14.75 -6.18 -13.35
C TRP A 241 15.97 -6.16 -12.43
N ASN A 242 16.78 -5.12 -12.56
CA ASN A 242 17.97 -4.91 -11.73
C ASN A 242 17.55 -4.36 -10.37
N ILE A 243 17.56 -5.25 -9.35
CA ILE A 243 17.26 -4.87 -7.97
C ILE A 243 18.53 -4.75 -7.13
N ASP A 244 18.49 -3.90 -6.12
CA ASP A 244 19.56 -3.76 -5.13
C ASP A 244 19.47 -4.86 -4.08
N GLU A 245 20.36 -5.83 -4.15
CA GLU A 245 20.38 -6.99 -3.23
C GLU A 245 20.70 -6.59 -1.78
N THR A 246 21.17 -5.38 -1.54
CA THR A 246 21.42 -4.84 -0.20
C THR A 246 20.22 -4.11 0.39
N ARG A 247 19.17 -3.86 -0.42
CA ARG A 247 17.98 -3.10 -0.08
C ARG A 247 16.70 -3.86 -0.43
N LEU A 248 16.55 -5.03 0.19
CA LEU A 248 15.38 -5.91 0.05
C LEU A 248 14.51 -5.79 1.30
N LEU A 249 13.45 -5.00 1.22
CA LEU A 249 12.51 -4.78 2.30
C LEU A 249 11.35 -5.77 2.24
N MET A 250 11.06 -6.42 3.37
CA MET A 250 9.78 -7.08 3.61
C MET A 250 8.99 -6.29 4.64
N THR A 251 7.79 -5.86 4.27
CA THR A 251 6.90 -5.09 5.12
C THR A 251 5.48 -5.66 5.06
N GLY A 252 4.64 -5.30 6.01
CA GLY A 252 3.24 -5.73 6.01
C GLY A 252 2.48 -5.20 7.22
N MET A 253 1.16 -5.22 7.11
CA MET A 253 0.27 -4.77 8.18
C MET A 253 -0.48 -5.94 8.80
N SER A 254 -0.73 -5.88 10.12
CA SER A 254 -1.56 -6.86 10.84
C SER A 254 -1.00 -8.28 10.64
N ASP A 255 -1.76 -9.22 10.09
CA ASP A 255 -1.28 -10.57 9.76
C ASP A 255 -0.07 -10.54 8.82
N GLY A 256 -0.02 -9.62 7.84
CA GLY A 256 1.16 -9.43 6.98
C GLY A 256 2.38 -8.95 7.76
N GLY A 257 2.18 -8.06 8.73
CA GLY A 257 3.24 -7.63 9.66
C GLY A 257 3.70 -8.76 10.59
N THR A 258 2.76 -9.59 11.07
CA THR A 258 3.08 -10.80 11.84
C THR A 258 3.89 -11.78 11.00
N PHE A 259 3.52 -11.94 9.72
CA PHE A 259 4.26 -12.81 8.80
C PHE A 259 5.66 -12.28 8.43
N CYS A 260 5.88 -10.95 8.51
CA CYS A 260 7.24 -10.39 8.43
C CYS A 260 8.15 -10.94 9.52
N TYR A 261 7.65 -11.12 10.73
CA TYR A 261 8.42 -11.79 11.80
C TYR A 261 8.61 -13.28 11.52
N VAL A 262 7.54 -13.98 11.13
CA VAL A 262 7.56 -15.44 10.93
C VAL A 262 8.46 -15.82 9.76
N SER A 263 8.26 -15.23 8.58
CA SER A 263 8.96 -15.58 7.35
C SER A 263 10.26 -14.81 7.15
N GLY A 264 10.26 -13.50 7.51
CA GLY A 264 11.42 -12.63 7.28
C GLY A 264 12.63 -12.93 8.17
N MET A 265 12.41 -13.55 9.32
CA MET A 265 13.49 -13.95 10.24
C MET A 265 13.96 -15.39 10.06
N LEU A 266 13.45 -16.16 9.08
CA LEU A 266 13.99 -17.48 8.75
C LEU A 266 15.44 -17.38 8.26
N ALA A 267 16.26 -18.38 8.53
CA ALA A 267 17.67 -18.41 8.15
C ALA A 267 17.93 -18.20 6.66
N ASP A 268 17.03 -18.70 5.82
CA ASP A 268 17.12 -18.64 4.35
C ASP A 268 16.24 -17.50 3.75
N ALA A 269 15.71 -16.61 4.60
CA ALA A 269 14.95 -15.45 4.13
C ALA A 269 15.85 -14.46 3.37
N PRO A 270 15.48 -14.03 2.16
CA PRO A 270 16.34 -13.19 1.33
C PRO A 270 16.32 -11.70 1.70
N PHE A 271 15.42 -11.30 2.60
CA PHE A 271 15.21 -9.90 2.94
C PHE A 271 16.29 -9.35 3.84
N THR A 272 16.80 -8.17 3.52
CA THR A 272 17.85 -7.47 4.28
C THR A 272 17.25 -6.58 5.37
N HIS A 273 15.99 -6.16 5.21
CA HIS A 273 15.27 -5.24 6.09
C HIS A 273 13.85 -5.73 6.33
N LEU A 274 13.35 -5.57 7.56
CA LEU A 274 11.97 -5.92 7.92
C LEU A 274 11.24 -4.70 8.48
N ALA A 275 9.99 -4.47 8.05
CA ALA A 275 9.18 -3.39 8.59
C ALA A 275 7.75 -3.86 8.93
N PRO A 276 7.54 -4.58 10.04
CA PRO A 276 6.23 -4.98 10.51
C PRO A 276 5.42 -3.79 11.06
N ILE A 277 4.15 -3.67 10.64
CA ILE A 277 3.25 -2.59 11.01
C ILE A 277 2.01 -3.16 11.69
N SER A 278 1.63 -2.65 12.88
CA SER A 278 0.46 -3.09 13.67
C SER A 278 0.36 -4.62 13.74
N ALA A 279 1.48 -5.26 14.06
CA ALA A 279 1.66 -6.72 14.01
C ALA A 279 1.54 -7.36 15.38
N SER A 280 1.08 -8.61 15.40
CA SER A 280 1.20 -9.48 16.57
C SER A 280 2.61 -10.06 16.67
N PHE A 281 3.11 -10.23 17.89
CA PHE A 281 4.41 -10.84 18.16
C PHE A 281 4.36 -11.71 19.40
N HIS A 282 4.96 -12.89 19.32
CA HIS A 282 5.13 -13.75 20.49
C HIS A 282 6.64 -13.97 20.78
N PRO A 283 7.12 -13.69 22.02
CA PRO A 283 8.56 -13.77 22.35
C PRO A 283 9.20 -15.13 22.10
N LEU A 284 8.45 -16.23 22.22
CA LEU A 284 8.95 -17.57 21.92
C LEU A 284 9.42 -17.74 20.48
N LEU A 285 8.97 -16.89 19.55
CA LEU A 285 9.42 -16.94 18.17
C LEU A 285 10.95 -16.85 18.07
N VAL A 286 11.58 -16.00 18.89
CA VAL A 286 13.04 -15.80 18.91
C VAL A 286 13.78 -17.07 19.31
N SER A 287 13.17 -17.93 20.14
CA SER A 287 13.80 -19.18 20.59
C SER A 287 13.99 -20.21 19.46
N PHE A 288 13.33 -20.04 18.33
CA PHE A 288 13.42 -20.93 17.17
C PHE A 288 14.28 -20.36 16.04
N LEU A 289 14.86 -19.16 16.22
CA LEU A 289 15.61 -18.46 15.19
C LEU A 289 17.11 -18.75 15.32
N GLU A 290 17.79 -18.75 14.19
CA GLU A 290 19.25 -18.81 14.15
C GLU A 290 19.84 -17.46 14.56
N LYS A 291 20.82 -17.49 15.48
CA LYS A 291 21.43 -16.28 16.02
C LYS A 291 22.05 -15.42 14.91
N GLU A 292 22.70 -16.07 13.97
CA GLU A 292 23.38 -15.44 12.83
C GLU A 292 22.42 -14.68 11.93
N ARG A 293 21.15 -15.11 11.87
CA ARG A 293 20.11 -14.42 11.10
C ARG A 293 19.61 -13.15 11.78
N ILE A 294 19.56 -13.14 13.12
CA ILE A 294 18.99 -12.06 13.91
C ILE A 294 20.03 -10.99 14.23
N GLU A 295 21.28 -11.37 14.46
CA GLU A 295 22.33 -10.43 14.83
C GLU A 295 22.55 -9.35 13.76
N GLY A 296 22.30 -8.10 14.14
CA GLY A 296 22.40 -6.94 13.25
C GLY A 296 21.28 -6.81 12.21
N LEU A 297 20.25 -7.69 12.21
CA LEU A 297 19.13 -7.58 11.27
C LEU A 297 18.37 -6.26 11.48
N PRO A 298 18.30 -5.38 10.47
CA PRO A 298 17.55 -4.14 10.56
C PRO A 298 16.04 -4.41 10.60
N ILE A 299 15.36 -3.93 11.66
CA ILE A 299 13.91 -4.10 11.84
C ILE A 299 13.29 -2.76 12.25
N PHE A 300 12.36 -2.24 11.44
CA PHE A 300 11.60 -1.02 11.72
C PHE A 300 10.17 -1.36 12.17
N ILE A 301 9.92 -1.37 13.46
CA ILE A 301 8.61 -1.71 14.03
C ILE A 301 7.75 -0.46 14.14
N THR A 302 6.56 -0.45 13.52
CA THR A 302 5.57 0.62 13.65
C THR A 302 4.29 0.10 14.30
N HIS A 303 3.78 0.83 15.31
CA HIS A 303 2.54 0.44 15.98
C HIS A 303 1.75 1.63 16.49
N GLY A 304 0.42 1.50 16.50
CA GLY A 304 -0.48 2.52 17.02
C GLY A 304 -0.75 2.36 18.52
N ALA A 305 -0.65 3.46 19.28
CA ALA A 305 -0.98 3.43 20.71
C ALA A 305 -2.48 3.20 20.98
N LYS A 306 -3.35 3.42 19.98
CA LYS A 306 -4.80 3.17 20.04
C LYS A 306 -5.21 1.89 19.29
N ASP A 307 -4.25 1.02 18.97
CA ASP A 307 -4.57 -0.24 18.30
C ASP A 307 -5.46 -1.11 19.21
N TRP A 308 -6.70 -1.33 18.76
CA TRP A 308 -7.73 -2.05 19.50
C TRP A 308 -7.74 -3.55 19.22
N MET A 309 -7.04 -4.00 18.17
CA MET A 309 -6.90 -5.42 17.83
C MET A 309 -5.64 -6.03 18.44
N PHE A 310 -4.50 -5.33 18.31
CA PHE A 310 -3.22 -5.75 18.87
C PHE A 310 -2.71 -4.65 19.80
N ASN A 311 -2.72 -4.96 21.09
CA ASN A 311 -2.30 -4.00 22.10
C ASN A 311 -0.84 -3.55 21.86
N VAL A 312 -0.57 -2.25 22.04
CA VAL A 312 0.74 -1.62 21.81
C VAL A 312 1.88 -2.30 22.59
N GLU A 313 1.60 -2.89 23.74
CA GLU A 313 2.58 -3.65 24.54
C GLU A 313 3.14 -4.86 23.78
N MET A 314 2.42 -5.41 22.79
CA MET A 314 2.96 -6.46 21.91
C MET A 314 4.14 -5.94 21.10
N ALA A 315 4.00 -4.75 20.50
CA ALA A 315 5.08 -4.14 19.71
C ALA A 315 6.24 -3.66 20.58
N GLN A 316 5.95 -3.12 21.78
CA GLN A 316 6.98 -2.77 22.76
C GLN A 316 7.75 -4.02 23.23
N THR A 317 7.06 -5.14 23.41
CA THR A 317 7.67 -6.44 23.74
C THR A 317 8.48 -6.97 22.57
N ALA A 318 7.98 -6.89 21.33
CA ALA A 318 8.73 -7.26 20.13
C ALA A 318 10.04 -6.46 20.04
N ALA A 319 9.97 -5.14 20.19
CA ALA A 319 11.14 -4.26 20.12
C ALA A 319 12.21 -4.62 21.17
N ARG A 320 11.81 -4.85 22.42
CA ARG A 320 12.74 -5.27 23.48
C ARG A 320 13.34 -6.65 23.19
N THR A 321 12.49 -7.65 22.91
CA THR A 321 12.94 -9.04 22.72
C THR A 321 13.88 -9.17 21.53
N LEU A 322 13.59 -8.51 20.40
CA LEU A 322 14.43 -8.57 19.21
C LEU A 322 15.75 -7.82 19.42
N LYS A 323 15.72 -6.67 20.11
CA LYS A 323 16.93 -5.94 20.48
C LYS A 323 17.84 -6.76 21.41
N ASP A 324 17.25 -7.43 22.41
CA ASP A 324 17.98 -8.31 23.33
C ASP A 324 18.56 -9.53 22.60
N ALA A 325 17.93 -9.97 21.49
CA ALA A 325 18.43 -11.01 20.61
C ALA A 325 19.52 -10.54 19.63
N GLY A 326 19.84 -9.26 19.59
CA GLY A 326 20.91 -8.68 18.77
C GLY A 326 20.46 -7.99 17.47
N ALA A 327 19.16 -7.91 17.18
CA ALA A 327 18.66 -7.16 16.02
C ALA A 327 18.88 -5.65 16.15
N ASP A 328 19.07 -4.98 15.01
CA ASP A 328 19.08 -3.51 14.93
C ASP A 328 17.64 -2.98 14.82
N VAL A 329 17.04 -2.63 15.96
CA VAL A 329 15.62 -2.30 16.06
C VAL A 329 15.38 -0.79 16.14
N THR A 330 14.67 -0.25 15.16
CA THR A 330 13.99 1.05 15.22
C THR A 330 12.53 0.83 15.62
N TYR A 331 12.04 1.52 16.65
CA TYR A 331 10.65 1.44 17.11
C TYR A 331 9.94 2.78 16.98
N ARG A 332 8.81 2.78 16.27
CA ARG A 332 7.96 3.95 16.04
C ARG A 332 6.56 3.71 16.60
N GLU A 333 6.25 4.30 17.75
CA GLU A 333 4.91 4.35 18.31
C GLU A 333 4.18 5.60 17.84
N ILE A 334 2.94 5.46 17.37
CA ILE A 334 2.12 6.57 16.87
C ILE A 334 0.94 6.75 17.82
N ALA A 335 0.90 7.87 18.52
CA ALA A 335 -0.02 8.11 19.64
C ALA A 335 -1.51 8.09 19.26
N ASP A 336 -1.85 8.54 18.06
CA ASP A 336 -3.23 8.64 17.57
C ASP A 336 -3.65 7.50 16.63
N LEU A 337 -2.72 6.62 16.25
CA LEU A 337 -2.98 5.51 15.32
C LEU A 337 -3.75 4.39 16.01
N SER A 338 -4.83 3.98 15.36
CA SER A 338 -5.63 2.79 15.66
C SER A 338 -5.08 1.55 14.94
N HIS A 339 -5.89 0.49 14.73
CA HIS A 339 -5.51 -0.63 13.87
C HIS A 339 -5.70 -0.26 12.39
N THR A 340 -4.87 0.65 11.88
CA THR A 340 -4.94 1.21 10.53
C THR A 340 -3.55 1.32 9.93
N TYR A 341 -3.49 1.55 8.60
CA TYR A 341 -2.21 1.69 7.89
C TYR A 341 -1.71 3.15 7.93
N PRO A 342 -0.56 3.44 8.55
CA PRO A 342 0.02 4.78 8.65
C PRO A 342 0.89 5.10 7.42
N ARG A 343 0.29 5.55 6.31
CA ARG A 343 1.02 5.83 5.05
C ARG A 343 2.16 6.84 5.22
N GLU A 344 2.01 7.76 6.17
CA GLU A 344 3.01 8.77 6.49
C GLU A 344 4.36 8.20 6.97
N VAL A 345 4.38 6.95 7.42
CA VAL A 345 5.62 6.28 7.88
C VAL A 345 6.39 5.65 6.71
N ASN A 346 5.78 5.49 5.55
CA ASN A 346 6.44 4.84 4.42
C ASN A 346 7.70 5.59 3.99
N SER A 347 7.66 6.92 3.93
CA SER A 347 8.84 7.73 3.60
C SER A 347 9.97 7.53 4.61
N GLU A 348 9.65 7.49 5.92
CA GLU A 348 10.65 7.21 6.97
C GLU A 348 11.26 5.82 6.79
N ILE A 349 10.44 4.80 6.46
CA ILE A 349 10.90 3.43 6.22
C ILE A 349 11.77 3.34 4.95
N VAL A 350 11.39 4.02 3.87
CA VAL A 350 12.20 4.01 2.64
C VAL A 350 13.51 4.77 2.85
N ASP A 351 13.48 5.92 3.50
CA ASP A 351 14.71 6.67 3.83
C ASP A 351 15.64 5.87 4.75
N TRP A 352 15.08 5.06 5.67
CA TRP A 352 15.85 4.13 6.50
C TRP A 352 16.43 2.96 5.68
N LEU A 353 15.68 2.39 4.73
CA LEU A 353 16.15 1.36 3.81
C LEU A 353 17.31 1.85 2.93
N MET A 354 17.36 3.15 2.63
CA MET A 354 18.34 3.75 1.72
C MET A 354 19.67 4.12 2.40
N ARG A 355 19.76 4.01 3.72
CA ARG A 355 21.00 4.29 4.49
C ARG A 355 22.01 3.16 4.38
#